data_2ad218a30dab27bc7e203beca2469776
#
_entry.id   2ad218a30dab27bc7e203beca2469776
#
_cell.length_a   1.000
_cell.length_b   1.000
_cell.length_c   1.000
_cell.angle_alpha   90.00
_cell.angle_beta   90.00
_cell.angle_gamma   90.00
#
_symmetry.space_group_name_H-M   'P 1'
#
loop_
_entity.id
_entity.type
_entity.pdbx_description
1 polymer ?
#
loop_
_entity_poly.entity_id
_entity_poly.type
_entity_poly.pdbx_seq_one_letter_code
_entity_poly.pdbx_strand_id
1 'polypeptide(L)'
;MSKTPRVLGILGGLGPMASVYFYELLTRHTKASCDQDHIDVIINSRATTPDRTAYILGQSTENPFDIMEADAHRLVTFGADVLAIPCNTAHYFYDKLEQTAGVPILNMVEETVLHVKKRGVKKPALLATTGTVAAKTYQRMFEKHGMQFAVPDEAHQAMVMQLIYGDIKQGKRADMAVFEAVAAHMRAQGCDGAILGCTELSLIKRDEHLGAFYT
;
A
#
# COMPACT_ATOMS: atom_id res chain seq x y z
N MET A 1 -2.77 18.82 25.92
CA MET A 1 -1.63 18.42 25.09
C MET A 1 -1.98 17.07 24.47
N SER A 2 -2.12 16.96 23.17
CA SER A 2 -2.29 15.69 22.47
C SER A 2 -1.06 14.84 22.76
N LYS A 3 -1.27 13.65 23.35
CA LYS A 3 -0.18 12.71 23.62
C LYS A 3 0.35 12.24 22.26
N THR A 4 1.62 12.48 21.96
CA THR A 4 2.25 11.93 20.75
C THR A 4 2.10 10.41 20.79
N PRO A 5 1.59 9.76 19.74
CA PRO A 5 1.51 8.32 19.69
C PRO A 5 2.88 7.70 19.96
N ARG A 6 2.95 6.70 20.83
CA ARG A 6 4.21 6.03 21.19
C ARG A 6 4.33 4.65 20.59
N VAL A 7 3.20 3.99 20.33
CA VAL A 7 3.18 2.61 19.86
C VAL A 7 2.43 2.55 18.53
N LEU A 8 3.12 2.13 17.48
CA LEU A 8 2.52 1.89 16.16
C LEU A 8 2.06 0.44 16.04
N GLY A 9 0.78 0.23 15.80
CA GLY A 9 0.22 -1.07 15.42
C GLY A 9 0.28 -1.27 13.90
N ILE A 10 0.88 -2.36 13.43
CA ILE A 10 0.89 -2.73 12.01
C ILE A 10 -0.10 -3.87 11.79
N LEU A 11 -1.20 -3.56 11.09
CA LEU A 11 -2.18 -4.52 10.61
C LEU A 11 -1.66 -5.13 9.30
N GLY A 12 -0.86 -6.17 9.44
CA GLY A 12 -0.02 -6.75 8.40
C GLY A 12 -0.46 -8.14 7.92
N GLY A 13 0.43 -8.77 7.16
CA GLY A 13 0.17 -10.09 6.56
C GLY A 13 -0.58 -10.04 5.21
N LEU A 14 -0.82 -8.85 4.68
CA LEU A 14 -1.69 -8.57 3.53
C LEU A 14 -0.97 -8.22 2.18
N GLY A 15 0.25 -8.59 1.83
CA GLY A 15 1.13 -9.71 2.07
C GLY A 15 2.18 -9.57 3.21
N PRO A 16 2.68 -10.72 3.62
CA PRO A 16 3.66 -10.79 4.68
C PRO A 16 4.97 -10.03 4.40
N MET A 17 5.53 -10.20 3.22
CA MET A 17 6.77 -9.49 2.84
C MET A 17 6.62 -7.96 2.80
N ALA A 18 5.43 -7.47 2.47
CA ALA A 18 5.12 -6.04 2.54
C ALA A 18 5.20 -5.52 3.99
N SER A 19 4.73 -6.30 4.96
CA SER A 19 4.82 -5.95 6.38
C SER A 19 6.26 -5.92 6.88
N VAL A 20 7.08 -6.88 6.47
CA VAL A 20 8.53 -6.92 6.77
C VAL A 20 9.23 -5.69 6.18
N TYR A 21 9.00 -5.40 4.90
CA TYR A 21 9.62 -4.28 4.22
C TYR A 21 9.17 -2.93 4.79
N PHE A 22 7.89 -2.81 5.16
CA PHE A 22 7.38 -1.61 5.83
C PHE A 22 8.10 -1.37 7.17
N TYR A 23 8.29 -2.41 7.98
CA TYR A 23 9.02 -2.30 9.25
C TYR A 23 10.50 -1.97 9.04
N GLU A 24 11.14 -2.56 8.03
CA GLU A 24 12.51 -2.21 7.64
C GLU A 24 12.62 -0.71 7.28
N LEU A 25 11.71 -0.20 6.42
CA LEU A 25 11.69 1.20 6.03
C LEU A 25 11.42 2.12 7.23
N LEU A 26 10.50 1.76 8.09
CA LEU A 26 10.20 2.51 9.32
C LEU A 26 11.45 2.65 10.19
N THR A 27 12.17 1.55 10.41
CA THR A 27 13.41 1.54 11.19
C THR A 27 14.50 2.40 10.53
N ARG A 28 14.70 2.24 9.21
CA ARG A 28 15.74 2.99 8.47
C ARG A 28 15.47 4.50 8.40
N HIS A 29 14.20 4.92 8.35
CA HIS A 29 13.81 6.33 8.24
C HIS A 29 13.60 7.00 9.59
N THR A 30 13.56 6.26 10.69
CA THR A 30 13.53 6.83 12.04
C THR A 30 14.89 7.48 12.33
N LYS A 31 14.87 8.76 12.72
CA LYS A 31 16.08 9.46 13.17
C LYS A 31 16.41 9.00 14.60
N ALA A 32 17.26 8.02 14.72
CA ALA A 32 17.65 7.41 15.98
C ALA A 32 19.16 7.42 16.13
N SER A 33 19.64 7.67 17.34
CA SER A 33 21.05 7.58 17.74
C SER A 33 21.34 6.34 18.56
N CYS A 34 20.29 5.72 19.11
CA CYS A 34 20.30 4.46 19.87
C CYS A 34 18.96 3.74 19.72
N ASP A 35 18.86 2.52 20.19
CA ASP A 35 17.65 1.69 20.06
C ASP A 35 16.42 2.35 20.70
N GLN A 36 16.61 3.09 21.80
CA GLN A 36 15.55 3.75 22.55
C GLN A 36 14.92 4.96 21.84
N ASP A 37 15.55 5.43 20.78
CA ASP A 37 15.02 6.52 19.93
C ASP A 37 14.06 6.01 18.85
N HIS A 38 13.97 4.70 18.64
CA HIS A 38 13.04 4.11 17.69
C HIS A 38 11.60 4.09 18.19
N ILE A 39 10.67 3.94 17.24
CA ILE A 39 9.24 3.84 17.51
C ILE A 39 8.94 2.43 18.03
N ASP A 40 8.20 2.32 19.12
CA ASP A 40 7.66 1.04 19.59
C ASP A 40 6.63 0.51 18.58
N VAL A 41 6.73 -0.76 18.19
CA VAL A 41 5.90 -1.35 17.14
C VAL A 41 5.32 -2.69 17.57
N ILE A 42 4.03 -2.86 17.32
CA ILE A 42 3.33 -4.15 17.44
C ILE A 42 2.92 -4.58 16.04
N ILE A 43 3.34 -5.76 15.59
CA ILE A 43 3.02 -6.28 14.25
C ILE A 43 2.08 -7.48 14.39
N ASN A 44 0.86 -7.35 13.86
CA ASN A 44 -0.02 -8.49 13.65
C ASN A 44 0.04 -8.90 12.16
N SER A 45 0.77 -9.96 11.86
CA SER A 45 0.94 -10.46 10.49
C SER A 45 0.03 -11.66 10.24
N ARG A 46 -1.21 -11.41 9.78
CA ARG A 46 -2.19 -12.46 9.46
C ARG A 46 -2.23 -12.74 7.96
N ALA A 47 -1.49 -13.74 7.51
CA ALA A 47 -1.46 -14.13 6.09
C ALA A 47 -2.76 -14.83 5.62
N THR A 48 -3.57 -15.35 6.54
CA THR A 48 -4.84 -16.05 6.25
C THR A 48 -6.03 -15.11 6.04
N THR A 49 -5.82 -13.78 6.04
CA THR A 49 -6.88 -12.82 5.69
C THR A 49 -7.32 -13.03 4.23
N PRO A 50 -8.64 -13.17 3.95
CA PRO A 50 -9.17 -13.40 2.60
C PRO A 50 -8.64 -12.38 1.58
N ASP A 51 -8.55 -12.79 0.31
CA ASP A 51 -8.03 -11.92 -0.74
C ASP A 51 -8.96 -10.72 -0.97
N ARG A 52 -8.41 -9.51 -0.78
CA ARG A 52 -9.15 -8.24 -0.88
C ARG A 52 -9.57 -7.96 -2.31
N THR A 53 -8.74 -8.29 -3.30
CA THR A 53 -9.06 -8.10 -4.73
C THR A 53 -10.22 -9.01 -5.14
N ALA A 54 -10.18 -10.27 -4.80
CA ALA A 54 -11.24 -11.23 -5.11
C ALA A 54 -12.58 -10.80 -4.49
N TYR A 55 -12.56 -10.32 -3.24
CA TYR A 55 -13.75 -9.81 -2.56
C TYR A 55 -14.32 -8.56 -3.25
N ILE A 56 -13.47 -7.56 -3.55
CA ILE A 56 -13.89 -6.29 -4.19
C ILE A 56 -14.48 -6.53 -5.57
N LEU A 57 -13.94 -7.51 -6.31
CA LEU A 57 -14.41 -7.86 -7.65
C LEU A 57 -15.61 -8.83 -7.65
N GLY A 58 -16.12 -9.23 -6.48
CA GLY A 58 -17.23 -10.18 -6.37
C GLY A 58 -16.88 -11.63 -6.75
N GLN A 59 -15.60 -11.95 -6.81
CA GLN A 59 -15.07 -13.28 -7.09
C GLN A 59 -15.02 -14.19 -5.85
N SER A 60 -15.13 -13.59 -4.67
CA SER A 60 -15.21 -14.28 -3.38
C SER A 60 -16.25 -13.60 -2.49
N THR A 61 -16.97 -14.39 -1.69
CA THR A 61 -17.89 -13.92 -0.66
C THR A 61 -17.21 -13.80 0.71
N GLU A 62 -15.99 -14.27 0.86
CA GLU A 62 -15.23 -14.18 2.11
C GLU A 62 -14.83 -12.74 2.38
N ASN A 63 -15.47 -12.14 3.39
CA ASN A 63 -15.29 -10.74 3.74
C ASN A 63 -14.00 -10.52 4.56
N PRO A 64 -13.00 -9.81 4.04
CA PRO A 64 -11.78 -9.53 4.80
C PRO A 64 -11.99 -8.59 6.00
N PHE A 65 -13.06 -7.77 5.97
CA PHE A 65 -13.27 -6.71 6.96
C PHE A 65 -13.35 -7.24 8.38
N ASP A 66 -14.14 -8.29 8.64
CA ASP A 66 -14.38 -8.79 10.00
C ASP A 66 -13.07 -9.27 10.66
N ILE A 67 -12.19 -9.88 9.86
CA ILE A 67 -10.87 -10.31 10.33
C ILE A 67 -9.96 -9.11 10.59
N MET A 68 -9.95 -8.15 9.66
CA MET A 68 -9.12 -6.94 9.78
C MET A 68 -9.55 -6.09 10.99
N GLU A 69 -10.85 -5.97 11.24
CA GLU A 69 -11.40 -5.27 12.40
C GLU A 69 -11.00 -5.95 13.70
N ALA A 70 -11.16 -7.27 13.80
CA ALA A 70 -10.74 -8.03 14.97
C ALA A 70 -9.22 -7.91 15.25
N ASP A 71 -8.41 -7.88 14.19
CA ASP A 71 -6.96 -7.69 14.32
C ASP A 71 -6.59 -6.25 14.69
N ALA A 72 -7.32 -5.24 14.21
CA ALA A 72 -7.17 -3.86 14.66
C ALA A 72 -7.47 -3.71 16.15
N HIS A 73 -8.56 -4.30 16.64
CA HIS A 73 -8.89 -4.30 18.07
C HIS A 73 -7.84 -5.02 18.93
N ARG A 74 -7.25 -6.12 18.42
CA ARG A 74 -6.12 -6.79 19.13
C ARG A 74 -4.92 -5.87 19.27
N LEU A 75 -4.54 -5.19 18.19
CA LEU A 75 -3.41 -4.24 18.22
C LEU A 75 -3.66 -3.13 19.25
N VAL A 76 -4.87 -2.58 19.30
CA VAL A 76 -5.26 -1.55 20.28
C VAL A 76 -5.24 -2.12 21.70
N THR A 77 -5.74 -3.34 21.90
CA THR A 77 -5.71 -4.03 23.20
C THR A 77 -4.28 -4.27 23.68
N PHE A 78 -3.34 -4.52 22.76
CA PHE A 78 -1.92 -4.64 23.08
C PHE A 78 -1.21 -3.30 23.31
N GLY A 79 -1.90 -2.18 23.13
CA GLY A 79 -1.40 -0.85 23.45
C GLY A 79 -0.98 0.00 22.26
N ALA A 80 -1.40 -0.34 21.03
CA ALA A 80 -1.18 0.51 19.88
C ALA A 80 -1.98 1.83 19.99
N ASP A 81 -1.31 2.97 19.83
CA ASP A 81 -1.90 4.31 19.86
C ASP A 81 -2.33 4.80 18.46
N VAL A 82 -1.79 4.19 17.41
CA VAL A 82 -2.08 4.48 16.00
C VAL A 82 -1.86 3.21 15.18
N LEU A 83 -2.63 3.05 14.11
CA LEU A 83 -2.51 1.90 13.21
C LEU A 83 -1.97 2.30 11.84
N ALA A 84 -1.24 1.37 11.20
CA ALA A 84 -0.88 1.43 9.79
C ALA A 84 -1.24 0.11 9.10
N ILE A 85 -1.68 0.20 7.85
CA ILE A 85 -2.08 -0.95 7.03
C ILE A 85 -1.19 -0.96 5.77
N PRO A 86 -0.08 -1.72 5.73
CA PRO A 86 0.81 -1.77 4.57
C PRO A 86 0.21 -2.59 3.42
N CYS A 87 -0.98 -2.20 2.96
CA CYS A 87 -1.71 -2.83 1.87
C CYS A 87 -2.64 -1.81 1.19
N ASN A 88 -2.38 -1.46 -0.06
CA ASN A 88 -3.20 -0.49 -0.79
C ASN A 88 -4.64 -0.99 -0.99
N THR A 89 -4.83 -2.24 -1.39
CA THR A 89 -6.17 -2.82 -1.64
C THR A 89 -7.02 -2.86 -0.35
N ALA A 90 -6.38 -3.05 0.81
CA ALA A 90 -7.06 -3.06 2.10
C ALA A 90 -7.66 -1.69 2.49
N HIS A 91 -7.17 -0.59 1.89
CA HIS A 91 -7.75 0.75 2.08
C HIS A 91 -9.16 0.90 1.50
N TYR A 92 -9.67 -0.10 0.77
CA TYR A 92 -11.11 -0.23 0.49
C TYR A 92 -11.96 -0.23 1.77
N PHE A 93 -11.41 -0.79 2.85
CA PHE A 93 -12.08 -0.89 4.15
C PHE A 93 -11.71 0.25 5.12
N TYR A 94 -10.89 1.23 4.67
CA TYR A 94 -10.34 2.28 5.53
C TYR A 94 -11.42 3.00 6.34
N ASP A 95 -12.45 3.53 5.67
CA ASP A 95 -13.48 4.35 6.32
C ASP A 95 -14.23 3.58 7.42
N LYS A 96 -14.46 2.27 7.22
CA LYS A 96 -15.10 1.40 8.23
C LYS A 96 -14.15 1.09 9.39
N LEU A 97 -12.91 0.75 9.08
CA LEU A 97 -11.91 0.44 10.11
C LEU A 97 -11.60 1.66 10.98
N GLU A 98 -11.51 2.86 10.39
CA GLU A 98 -11.29 4.09 11.15
C GLU A 98 -12.41 4.37 12.15
N GLN A 99 -13.67 4.04 11.79
CA GLN A 99 -14.82 4.20 12.68
C GLN A 99 -14.83 3.21 13.85
N THR A 100 -14.25 2.02 13.68
CA THR A 100 -14.36 0.93 14.66
C THR A 100 -13.08 0.67 15.43
N ALA A 101 -11.92 1.06 14.93
CA ALA A 101 -10.62 0.73 15.54
C ALA A 101 -10.38 1.37 16.92
N GLY A 102 -11.02 2.52 17.21
CA GLY A 102 -10.86 3.23 18.48
C GLY A 102 -9.58 4.07 18.58
N VAL A 103 -8.68 3.98 17.61
CA VAL A 103 -7.47 4.80 17.46
C VAL A 103 -7.32 5.24 16.01
N PRO A 104 -6.56 6.33 15.72
CA PRO A 104 -6.34 6.78 14.35
C PRO A 104 -5.67 5.69 13.49
N ILE A 105 -6.05 5.63 12.22
CA ILE A 105 -5.39 4.81 11.20
C ILE A 105 -4.71 5.73 10.18
N LEU A 106 -3.42 5.50 9.90
CA LEU A 106 -2.70 6.25 8.87
C LEU A 106 -3.24 5.89 7.49
N ASN A 107 -3.75 6.88 6.75
CA ASN A 107 -4.24 6.67 5.38
C ASN A 107 -3.07 6.66 4.40
N MET A 108 -2.50 5.48 4.15
CA MET A 108 -1.35 5.32 3.25
C MET A 108 -1.63 5.84 1.83
N VAL A 109 -2.88 5.71 1.34
CA VAL A 109 -3.26 6.16 0.00
C VAL A 109 -3.19 7.69 -0.08
N GLU A 110 -3.76 8.39 0.91
CA GLU A 110 -3.71 9.85 0.97
C GLU A 110 -2.27 10.36 1.14
N GLU A 111 -1.50 9.76 2.06
CA GLU A 111 -0.10 10.12 2.28
C GLU A 111 0.75 9.94 1.00
N THR A 112 0.49 8.88 0.23
CA THR A 112 1.15 8.65 -1.05
C THR A 112 0.82 9.75 -2.06
N VAL A 113 -0.46 10.12 -2.19
CA VAL A 113 -0.89 11.19 -3.11
C VAL A 113 -0.27 12.54 -2.72
N LEU A 114 -0.26 12.87 -1.42
CA LEU A 114 0.38 14.08 -0.91
C LEU A 114 1.88 14.10 -1.16
N HIS A 115 2.56 12.96 -0.95
CA HIS A 115 3.98 12.82 -1.23
C HIS A 115 4.30 13.06 -2.71
N VAL A 116 3.55 12.43 -3.61
CA VAL A 116 3.73 12.59 -5.06
C VAL A 116 3.49 14.04 -5.49
N LYS A 117 2.43 14.68 -4.95
CA LYS A 117 2.15 16.09 -5.18
C LYS A 117 3.30 17.00 -4.71
N LYS A 118 3.84 16.74 -3.52
CA LYS A 118 4.98 17.50 -2.96
C LYS A 118 6.24 17.34 -3.82
N ARG A 119 6.43 16.22 -4.49
CA ARG A 119 7.53 15.99 -5.43
C ARG A 119 7.34 16.72 -6.77
N GLY A 120 6.21 17.38 -7.00
CA GLY A 120 5.92 18.13 -8.22
C GLY A 120 5.44 17.25 -9.38
N VAL A 121 5.13 15.98 -9.16
CA VAL A 121 4.53 15.09 -10.17
C VAL A 121 3.11 15.56 -10.48
N LYS A 122 2.78 15.75 -11.74
CA LYS A 122 1.49 16.32 -12.18
C LYS A 122 0.50 15.26 -12.61
N LYS A 123 0.98 14.20 -13.26
CA LYS A 123 0.15 13.09 -13.77
C LYS A 123 0.83 11.76 -13.49
N PRO A 124 0.76 11.25 -12.24
CA PRO A 124 1.33 9.95 -11.93
C PRO A 124 0.56 8.81 -12.60
N ALA A 125 1.27 7.77 -13.02
CA ALA A 125 0.70 6.47 -13.29
C ALA A 125 0.37 5.77 -11.98
N LEU A 126 -0.78 5.11 -11.87
CA LEU A 126 -1.11 4.23 -10.76
C LEU A 126 -0.94 2.77 -11.19
N LEU A 127 0.11 2.11 -10.72
CA LEU A 127 0.34 0.68 -10.93
C LEU A 127 -0.13 -0.09 -9.68
N ALA A 128 -1.30 -0.71 -9.77
CA ALA A 128 -1.97 -1.33 -8.62
C ALA A 128 -2.74 -2.59 -9.03
N THR A 129 -3.26 -3.33 -8.04
CA THR A 129 -4.16 -4.45 -8.34
C THR A 129 -5.45 -3.95 -9.00
N THR A 130 -6.10 -4.80 -9.80
CA THR A 130 -7.44 -4.50 -10.35
C THR A 130 -8.45 -4.17 -9.25
N GLY A 131 -8.34 -4.82 -8.07
CA GLY A 131 -9.17 -4.49 -6.91
C GLY A 131 -8.96 -3.07 -6.40
N THR A 132 -7.71 -2.59 -6.32
CA THR A 132 -7.40 -1.20 -5.92
C THR A 132 -7.94 -0.19 -6.93
N VAL A 133 -7.80 -0.48 -8.23
CA VAL A 133 -8.33 0.38 -9.31
C VAL A 133 -9.86 0.40 -9.27
N ALA A 134 -10.51 -0.76 -9.17
CA ALA A 134 -11.97 -0.88 -9.10
C ALA A 134 -12.57 -0.21 -7.86
N ALA A 135 -11.88 -0.29 -6.70
CA ALA A 135 -12.29 0.36 -5.45
C ALA A 135 -12.23 1.89 -5.50
N LYS A 136 -11.55 2.47 -6.49
CA LYS A 136 -11.37 3.93 -6.69
C LYS A 136 -10.77 4.65 -5.46
N THR A 137 -10.04 3.96 -4.59
CA THR A 137 -9.44 4.56 -3.38
C THR A 137 -8.47 5.67 -3.72
N TYR A 138 -7.55 5.42 -4.66
CA TYR A 138 -6.62 6.45 -5.16
C TYR A 138 -7.32 7.54 -5.94
N GLN A 139 -8.29 7.20 -6.79
CA GLN A 139 -9.04 8.17 -7.59
C GLN A 139 -9.69 9.23 -6.69
N ARG A 140 -10.38 8.81 -5.62
CA ARG A 140 -10.98 9.74 -4.65
C ARG A 140 -9.94 10.68 -4.02
N MET A 141 -8.74 10.19 -3.74
CA MET A 141 -7.67 11.02 -3.18
C MET A 141 -7.05 11.95 -4.23
N PHE A 142 -6.87 11.52 -5.47
CA PHE A 142 -6.43 12.40 -6.56
C PHE A 142 -7.45 13.54 -6.81
N GLU A 143 -8.73 13.22 -6.85
CA GLU A 143 -9.82 14.20 -6.99
C GLU A 143 -9.83 15.19 -5.82
N LYS A 144 -9.75 14.69 -4.57
CA LYS A 144 -9.67 15.50 -3.36
C LYS A 144 -8.51 16.50 -3.39
N HIS A 145 -7.37 16.11 -3.94
CA HIS A 145 -6.16 16.93 -3.99
C HIS A 145 -5.94 17.63 -5.34
N GLY A 146 -6.90 17.57 -6.26
CA GLY A 146 -6.88 18.27 -7.56
C GLY A 146 -5.75 17.79 -8.48
N MET A 147 -5.45 16.49 -8.49
CA MET A 147 -4.41 15.88 -9.31
C MET A 147 -5.00 15.03 -10.45
N GLN A 148 -4.36 15.12 -11.62
CA GLN A 148 -4.58 14.15 -12.68
C GLN A 148 -3.83 12.85 -12.38
N PHE A 149 -4.27 11.74 -12.94
CA PHE A 149 -3.57 10.46 -12.89
C PHE A 149 -3.95 9.61 -14.12
N ALA A 150 -3.24 8.52 -14.32
CA ALA A 150 -3.61 7.50 -15.30
C ALA A 150 -3.45 6.09 -14.71
N VAL A 151 -4.25 5.17 -15.23
CA VAL A 151 -4.11 3.73 -14.99
C VAL A 151 -3.71 3.04 -16.29
N PRO A 152 -3.04 1.88 -16.25
CA PRO A 152 -2.79 1.09 -17.44
C PRO A 152 -4.09 0.72 -18.18
N ASP A 153 -4.03 0.54 -19.49
CA ASP A 153 -5.09 -0.12 -20.22
C ASP A 153 -5.23 -1.60 -19.83
N GLU A 154 -6.22 -2.29 -20.34
CA GLU A 154 -6.55 -3.66 -19.96
C GLU A 154 -5.36 -4.62 -20.14
N ALA A 155 -4.63 -4.51 -21.28
CA ALA A 155 -3.49 -5.37 -21.56
C ALA A 155 -2.33 -5.13 -20.58
N HIS A 156 -1.98 -3.87 -20.33
CA HIS A 156 -0.91 -3.52 -19.39
C HIS A 156 -1.33 -3.72 -17.93
N GLN A 157 -2.62 -3.57 -17.61
CA GLN A 157 -3.14 -3.93 -16.29
C GLN A 157 -3.02 -5.44 -16.02
N ALA A 158 -3.23 -6.29 -17.03
CA ALA A 158 -2.99 -7.74 -16.91
C ALA A 158 -1.50 -8.03 -16.63
N MET A 159 -0.56 -7.28 -17.25
CA MET A 159 0.87 -7.37 -16.96
C MET A 159 1.18 -6.97 -15.51
N VAL A 160 0.57 -5.91 -15.00
CA VAL A 160 0.71 -5.50 -13.58
C VAL A 160 0.22 -6.62 -12.66
N MET A 161 -0.92 -7.25 -12.96
CA MET A 161 -1.44 -8.37 -12.17
C MET A 161 -0.53 -9.60 -12.23
N GLN A 162 0.08 -9.89 -13.38
CA GLN A 162 1.08 -10.96 -13.52
C GLN A 162 2.29 -10.70 -12.62
N LEU A 163 2.85 -9.49 -12.62
CA LEU A 163 3.97 -9.12 -11.74
C LEU A 163 3.61 -9.31 -10.26
N ILE A 164 2.39 -8.91 -9.85
CA ILE A 164 1.96 -8.99 -8.45
C ILE A 164 1.67 -10.44 -8.04
N TYR A 165 0.80 -11.15 -8.77
CA TYR A 165 0.27 -12.46 -8.38
C TYR A 165 1.06 -13.63 -9.00
N GLY A 166 1.56 -13.48 -10.22
CA GLY A 166 2.31 -14.53 -10.93
C GLY A 166 3.77 -14.62 -10.49
N ASP A 167 4.35 -13.48 -10.10
CA ASP A 167 5.77 -13.41 -9.74
C ASP A 167 5.96 -13.16 -8.23
N ILE A 168 5.77 -11.93 -7.76
CA ILE A 168 6.22 -11.49 -6.44
C ILE A 168 5.50 -12.20 -5.30
N LYS A 169 4.17 -12.35 -5.36
CA LYS A 169 3.41 -13.11 -4.34
C LYS A 169 3.78 -14.59 -4.30
N GLN A 170 4.35 -15.14 -5.38
CA GLN A 170 4.86 -16.50 -5.41
C GLN A 170 6.33 -16.62 -4.99
N GLY A 171 6.93 -15.52 -4.50
CA GLY A 171 8.33 -15.48 -4.08
C GLY A 171 9.33 -15.49 -5.23
N LYS A 172 8.88 -15.24 -6.47
CA LYS A 172 9.74 -15.10 -7.64
C LYS A 172 10.22 -13.65 -7.79
N ARG A 173 11.29 -13.45 -8.53
CA ARG A 173 11.68 -12.13 -9.01
C ARG A 173 10.68 -11.63 -10.05
N ALA A 174 10.42 -10.32 -10.04
CA ALA A 174 9.61 -9.69 -11.06
C ALA A 174 10.25 -9.81 -12.46
N ASP A 175 9.45 -10.07 -13.48
CA ASP A 175 9.90 -9.95 -14.87
C ASP A 175 10.10 -8.46 -15.20
N MET A 176 11.36 -8.02 -15.22
CA MET A 176 11.70 -6.63 -15.46
C MET A 176 11.39 -6.17 -16.89
N ALA A 177 11.34 -7.08 -17.87
CA ALA A 177 10.93 -6.72 -19.23
C ALA A 177 9.43 -6.35 -19.26
N VAL A 178 8.61 -7.11 -18.56
CA VAL A 178 7.18 -6.81 -18.37
C VAL A 178 6.98 -5.50 -17.59
N PHE A 179 7.74 -5.30 -16.51
CA PHE A 179 7.67 -4.07 -15.71
C PHE A 179 8.01 -2.82 -16.53
N GLU A 180 9.09 -2.86 -17.31
CA GLU A 180 9.51 -1.74 -18.16
C GLU A 180 8.54 -1.51 -19.34
N ALA A 181 7.91 -2.55 -19.88
CA ALA A 181 6.88 -2.39 -20.92
C ALA A 181 5.67 -1.59 -20.37
N VAL A 182 5.20 -1.92 -19.17
CA VAL A 182 4.14 -1.15 -18.49
C VAL A 182 4.59 0.31 -18.24
N ALA A 183 5.81 0.50 -17.78
CA ALA A 183 6.34 1.84 -17.50
C ALA A 183 6.48 2.68 -18.78
N ALA A 184 6.96 2.09 -19.87
CA ALA A 184 7.06 2.75 -21.18
C ALA A 184 5.68 3.19 -21.72
N HIS A 185 4.68 2.29 -21.59
CA HIS A 185 3.29 2.60 -21.95
C HIS A 185 2.76 3.82 -21.16
N MET A 186 2.98 3.85 -19.83
CA MET A 186 2.51 4.95 -19.01
C MET A 186 3.22 6.27 -19.33
N ARG A 187 4.54 6.22 -19.61
CA ARG A 187 5.28 7.41 -20.10
C ARG A 187 4.73 7.92 -21.43
N ALA A 188 4.39 7.02 -22.37
CA ALA A 188 3.77 7.39 -23.65
C ALA A 188 2.39 8.05 -23.47
N GLN A 189 1.68 7.74 -22.38
CA GLN A 189 0.44 8.42 -21.98
C GLN A 189 0.68 9.80 -21.31
N GLY A 190 1.93 10.26 -21.22
CA GLY A 190 2.30 11.53 -20.61
C GLY A 190 2.37 11.52 -19.10
N CYS A 191 2.55 10.34 -18.47
CA CYS A 191 2.80 10.25 -17.03
C CYS A 191 4.23 10.70 -16.73
N ASP A 192 4.38 11.56 -15.72
CA ASP A 192 5.65 12.14 -15.27
C ASP A 192 6.16 11.51 -13.95
N GLY A 193 5.46 10.49 -13.44
CA GLY A 193 5.82 9.66 -12.31
C GLY A 193 4.97 8.41 -12.25
N ALA A 194 5.30 7.46 -11.38
CA ALA A 194 4.51 6.26 -11.14
C ALA A 194 4.42 5.94 -9.65
N ILE A 195 3.22 5.63 -9.20
CA ILE A 195 2.95 5.09 -7.86
C ILE A 195 2.96 3.57 -7.96
N LEU A 196 3.81 2.93 -7.16
CA LEU A 196 3.80 1.49 -6.95
C LEU A 196 2.66 1.16 -5.97
N GLY A 197 1.42 1.25 -6.47
CA GLY A 197 0.17 1.16 -5.72
C GLY A 197 -0.20 -0.27 -5.29
N CYS A 198 0.75 -1.16 -5.27
CA CYS A 198 0.72 -2.44 -4.58
C CYS A 198 2.05 -2.61 -3.85
N THR A 199 2.00 -3.01 -2.59
CA THR A 199 3.20 -3.14 -1.75
C THR A 199 4.16 -4.22 -2.26
N GLU A 200 3.68 -5.21 -3.01
CA GLU A 200 4.53 -6.15 -3.74
C GLU A 200 5.39 -5.44 -4.79
N LEU A 201 4.87 -4.46 -5.53
CA LEU A 201 5.65 -3.70 -6.50
C LEU A 201 6.75 -2.86 -5.82
N SER A 202 6.56 -2.46 -4.57
CA SER A 202 7.59 -1.76 -3.80
C SER A 202 8.82 -2.64 -3.53
N LEU A 203 8.67 -3.97 -3.57
CA LEU A 203 9.80 -4.90 -3.48
C LEU A 203 10.67 -4.83 -4.73
N ILE A 204 10.11 -4.54 -5.92
CA ILE A 204 10.90 -4.26 -7.13
C ILE A 204 11.80 -3.04 -6.89
N LYS A 205 11.26 -1.98 -6.29
CA LYS A 205 12.04 -0.78 -5.97
C LYS A 205 13.18 -1.06 -4.99
N ARG A 206 12.96 -1.96 -4.03
CA ARG A 206 13.99 -2.43 -3.09
C ARG A 206 15.11 -3.19 -3.81
N ASP A 207 14.74 -4.09 -4.72
CA ASP A 207 15.65 -5.08 -5.30
C ASP A 207 16.37 -4.58 -6.58
N GLU A 208 15.75 -3.65 -7.34
CA GLU A 208 16.18 -3.27 -8.70
C GLU A 208 16.56 -1.78 -8.85
N HIS A 209 16.88 -1.07 -7.79
CA HIS A 209 17.34 0.33 -7.84
C HIS A 209 16.56 1.24 -8.79
N LEU A 210 15.24 1.21 -8.76
CA LEU A 210 14.38 2.02 -9.63
C LEU A 210 14.66 3.52 -9.46
N GLY A 211 14.69 4.24 -10.60
CA GLY A 211 14.94 5.68 -10.63
C GLY A 211 13.81 6.53 -10.03
N ALA A 212 14.00 7.85 -10.05
CA ALA A 212 13.11 8.84 -9.42
C ALA A 212 11.68 8.90 -10.00
N PHE A 213 11.40 8.23 -11.12
CA PHE A 213 10.07 8.11 -11.68
C PHE A 213 9.10 7.37 -10.76
N TYR A 214 9.59 6.45 -9.95
CA TYR A 214 8.77 5.57 -9.11
C TYR A 214 8.70 6.05 -7.64
N THR A 215 7.49 5.94 -7.09
CA THR A 215 7.17 6.24 -5.69
C THR A 215 6.50 5.05 -5.04
#